data_6d412123302b55a82f1a1b915a27429e
#
_entry.id   6d412123302b55a82f1a1b915a27429e
#
_cell.length_a   1.000
_cell.length_b   1.000
_cell.length_c   1.000
_cell.angle_alpha   90.00
_cell.angle_beta   90.00
_cell.angle_gamma   90.00
#
_symmetry.space_group_name_H-M   'P 1'
#
loop_
_entity.id
_entity.type
_entity.pdbx_description
1 polymer ?
#
loop_
_entity_poly.entity_id
_entity_poly.type
_entity_poly.pdbx_seq_one_letter_code
_entity_poly.pdbx_strand_id
1 'polypeptide(L)'
;MSAHLAPRSRRGNFLTLRFRAKIFLGFAVVLAISAASIGFAHVGFEQVASAVASYRVSVAEADTARTIDRELVSYQALARYFALTGKPEDEAAATAAQQSLQAAIDKSLAATRAPERREQLGKLQAQFQTFAKIFSDVVGLTRDNTKLATDQIGIIGNKIRYKFDDLADTAALAGLSGVQTTAKDLTGQYLTAAALIGTFIAKPDPKTADGAVARTRFLETSLVTIYANDEKVTQRVTELGDLIKQYRAAFIKFSDNSKALAKLVQDMGAAATEILGLSNGLRSDLAADRQRIEASSNATIAEIERLIAILAVGGLALGAALALMLGNSISKPMITMCKAMRELASGNFDVRLPGLGRADEIGEMAAAVEEFKVQAVAKAERDAATQDAQNKSAGAARRAELIRFADEFETAVGSIVSNVSTSAEQLEQAASTLTRTAETTQSLASRVSGTSDQATS
;
A
#
# COMPACT_ATOMS: atom_id res chain seq x y z
N MET A 1 -32.03 44.08 -68.89
CA MET A 1 -32.65 43.88 -67.55
C MET A 1 -32.73 42.41 -67.26
N SER A 2 -31.74 41.90 -66.58
CA SER A 2 -31.53 40.47 -66.33
C SER A 2 -31.93 40.18 -64.88
N ALA A 3 -32.95 39.39 -64.71
CA ALA A 3 -33.40 38.94 -63.37
C ALA A 3 -32.61 37.72 -62.95
N HIS A 4 -31.81 37.85 -61.91
CA HIS A 4 -31.13 36.78 -61.23
C HIS A 4 -32.13 35.88 -60.47
N LEU A 5 -32.30 34.65 -60.92
CA LEU A 5 -32.95 33.58 -60.18
C LEU A 5 -31.94 32.94 -59.19
N ALA A 6 -32.15 33.18 -57.91
CA ALA A 6 -31.42 32.51 -56.82
C ALA A 6 -31.76 31.01 -56.75
N PRO A 7 -30.80 30.11 -56.48
CA PRO A 7 -31.08 28.70 -56.35
C PRO A 7 -31.84 28.40 -55.08
N ARG A 8 -33.02 27.79 -55.17
CA ARG A 8 -33.77 27.22 -54.05
C ARG A 8 -32.96 26.09 -53.41
N SER A 9 -32.54 26.27 -52.18
CA SER A 9 -31.94 25.23 -51.38
C SER A 9 -32.94 24.05 -51.25
N ARG A 10 -32.58 22.91 -51.80
CA ARG A 10 -33.24 21.62 -51.53
C ARG A 10 -32.99 21.24 -50.07
N ARG A 11 -33.82 21.75 -49.17
CA ARG A 11 -33.95 21.13 -47.87
C ARG A 11 -34.53 19.72 -48.09
N GLY A 12 -33.72 18.69 -47.96
CA GLY A 12 -34.19 17.31 -47.96
C GLY A 12 -35.25 17.13 -46.89
N ASN A 13 -36.53 17.21 -47.32
CA ASN A 13 -37.65 17.03 -46.41
C ASN A 13 -37.73 15.56 -46.01
N PHE A 14 -37.42 15.22 -44.75
CA PHE A 14 -37.67 13.90 -44.14
C PHE A 14 -39.10 13.40 -44.43
N LEU A 15 -40.02 14.32 -44.66
CA LEU A 15 -41.44 14.05 -45.02
C LEU A 15 -41.62 13.36 -46.40
N THR A 16 -40.62 13.46 -47.31
CA THR A 16 -40.69 12.83 -48.64
C THR A 16 -40.06 11.43 -48.72
N LEU A 17 -39.43 10.99 -47.62
CA LEU A 17 -38.86 9.64 -47.56
C LEU A 17 -39.98 8.59 -47.54
N ARG A 18 -39.74 7.43 -48.22
CA ARG A 18 -40.62 6.26 -48.16
C ARG A 18 -40.73 5.77 -46.73
N PHE A 19 -41.89 5.21 -46.40
CA PHE A 19 -42.25 4.68 -45.07
C PHE A 19 -41.18 3.75 -44.49
N ARG A 20 -40.72 2.78 -45.27
CA ARG A 20 -39.62 1.88 -44.91
C ARG A 20 -38.34 2.66 -44.51
N ALA A 21 -37.96 3.66 -45.32
CA ALA A 21 -36.75 4.43 -45.05
C ALA A 21 -36.85 5.23 -43.75
N LYS A 22 -38.04 5.78 -43.41
CA LYS A 22 -38.25 6.49 -42.14
C LYS A 22 -38.07 5.58 -40.94
N ILE A 23 -38.64 4.34 -41.01
CA ILE A 23 -38.52 3.35 -39.94
C ILE A 23 -37.08 2.88 -39.81
N PHE A 24 -36.43 2.48 -40.92
CA PHE A 24 -35.05 2.01 -40.89
C PHE A 24 -34.10 3.07 -40.36
N LEU A 25 -34.27 4.34 -40.72
CA LEU A 25 -33.44 5.44 -40.23
C LEU A 25 -33.67 5.69 -38.76
N GLY A 26 -34.92 5.64 -38.28
CA GLY A 26 -35.23 5.73 -36.86
C GLY A 26 -34.57 4.62 -36.03
N PHE A 27 -34.68 3.36 -36.49
CA PHE A 27 -34.03 2.25 -35.83
C PHE A 27 -32.51 2.29 -35.89
N ALA A 28 -31.95 2.68 -37.06
CA ALA A 28 -30.50 2.83 -37.23
C ALA A 28 -29.91 3.87 -36.24
N VAL A 29 -30.59 4.98 -36.02
CA VAL A 29 -30.18 6.01 -35.07
C VAL A 29 -30.22 5.47 -33.64
N VAL A 30 -31.29 4.78 -33.25
CA VAL A 30 -31.41 4.20 -31.91
C VAL A 30 -30.33 3.12 -31.69
N LEU A 31 -30.11 2.24 -32.68
CA LEU A 31 -29.06 1.22 -32.61
C LEU A 31 -27.65 1.83 -32.54
N ALA A 32 -27.40 2.91 -33.30
CA ALA A 32 -26.12 3.61 -33.27
C ALA A 32 -25.84 4.23 -31.89
N ILE A 33 -26.86 4.86 -31.28
CA ILE A 33 -26.75 5.41 -29.90
C ILE A 33 -26.53 4.29 -28.91
N SER A 34 -27.27 3.18 -29.02
CA SER A 34 -27.11 2.01 -28.13
C SER A 34 -25.72 1.40 -28.27
N ALA A 35 -25.22 1.22 -29.49
CA ALA A 35 -23.88 0.71 -29.75
C ALA A 35 -22.79 1.64 -29.22
N ALA A 36 -22.95 2.96 -29.39
CA ALA A 36 -22.06 3.94 -28.82
C ALA A 36 -22.06 3.89 -27.27
N SER A 37 -23.24 3.80 -26.66
CA SER A 37 -23.39 3.68 -25.20
C SER A 37 -22.72 2.44 -24.64
N ILE A 38 -22.88 1.29 -25.30
CA ILE A 38 -22.23 0.04 -24.91
C ILE A 38 -20.71 0.15 -25.10
N GLY A 39 -20.25 0.76 -26.19
CA GLY A 39 -18.82 0.98 -26.45
C GLY A 39 -18.19 1.85 -25.39
N PHE A 40 -18.81 2.95 -25.02
CA PHE A 40 -18.33 3.84 -23.95
C PHE A 40 -18.35 3.15 -22.58
N ALA A 41 -19.40 2.39 -22.28
CA ALA A 41 -19.48 1.61 -21.03
C ALA A 41 -18.37 0.55 -20.95
N HIS A 42 -18.05 -0.12 -22.05
CA HIS A 42 -16.98 -1.10 -22.12
C HIS A 42 -15.59 -0.47 -21.86
N VAL A 43 -15.28 0.62 -22.56
CA VAL A 43 -14.03 1.38 -22.37
C VAL A 43 -13.92 1.90 -20.93
N GLY A 44 -15.03 2.42 -20.39
CA GLY A 44 -15.09 2.88 -19.01
C GLY A 44 -14.83 1.77 -18.01
N PHE A 45 -15.40 0.60 -18.22
CA PHE A 45 -15.17 -0.58 -17.37
C PHE A 45 -13.70 -1.04 -17.40
N GLU A 46 -13.06 -1.07 -18.57
CA GLU A 46 -11.63 -1.38 -18.68
C GLU A 46 -10.74 -0.38 -17.93
N GLN A 47 -11.05 0.90 -18.01
CA GLN A 47 -10.33 1.94 -17.28
C GLN A 47 -10.48 1.77 -15.76
N VAL A 48 -11.68 1.51 -15.27
CA VAL A 48 -11.93 1.25 -13.86
C VAL A 48 -11.24 -0.05 -13.40
N ALA A 49 -11.28 -1.10 -14.20
CA ALA A 49 -10.59 -2.36 -13.90
C ALA A 49 -9.06 -2.16 -13.80
N SER A 50 -8.49 -1.39 -14.70
CA SER A 50 -7.06 -1.01 -14.67
C SER A 50 -6.72 -0.17 -13.44
N ALA A 51 -7.55 0.79 -13.07
CA ALA A 51 -7.38 1.60 -11.87
C ALA A 51 -7.45 0.76 -10.59
N VAL A 52 -8.39 -0.19 -10.50
CA VAL A 52 -8.51 -1.14 -9.39
C VAL A 52 -7.27 -2.05 -9.31
N ALA A 53 -6.75 -2.52 -10.44
CA ALA A 53 -5.53 -3.31 -10.48
C ALA A 53 -4.32 -2.51 -9.95
N SER A 54 -4.17 -1.27 -10.39
CA SER A 54 -3.12 -0.36 -9.92
C SER A 54 -3.25 -0.05 -8.42
N TYR A 55 -4.48 0.17 -7.94
CA TYR A 55 -4.76 0.36 -6.52
C TYR A 55 -4.36 -0.85 -5.68
N ARG A 56 -4.68 -2.07 -6.13
CA ARG A 56 -4.27 -3.31 -5.44
C ARG A 56 -2.76 -3.45 -5.31
N VAL A 57 -2.03 -3.12 -6.37
CA VAL A 57 -0.55 -3.13 -6.34
C VAL A 57 -0.04 -2.11 -5.31
N SER A 58 -0.55 -0.89 -5.33
CA SER A 58 -0.16 0.16 -4.38
C SER A 58 -0.48 -0.21 -2.92
N VAL A 59 -1.62 -0.88 -2.67
CA VAL A 59 -1.97 -1.39 -1.33
C VAL A 59 -1.00 -2.48 -0.88
N ALA A 60 -0.66 -3.43 -1.75
CA ALA A 60 0.29 -4.49 -1.43
C ALA A 60 1.70 -3.94 -1.16
N GLU A 61 2.16 -2.96 -1.93
CA GLU A 61 3.43 -2.28 -1.69
C GLU A 61 3.42 -1.51 -0.35
N ALA A 62 2.30 -0.84 -0.02
CA ALA A 62 2.15 -0.14 1.25
C ALA A 62 2.14 -1.10 2.46
N ASP A 63 1.59 -2.29 2.31
CA ASP A 63 1.59 -3.31 3.38
C ASP A 63 2.99 -3.88 3.61
N THR A 64 3.74 -4.12 2.53
CA THR A 64 5.15 -4.52 2.65
C THR A 64 6.01 -3.43 3.28
N ALA A 65 5.78 -2.15 2.95
CA ALA A 65 6.48 -1.04 3.59
C ALA A 65 6.18 -0.95 5.09
N ARG A 66 4.93 -1.16 5.51
CA ARG A 66 4.57 -1.24 6.95
C ARG A 66 5.24 -2.42 7.65
N THR A 67 5.39 -3.54 6.95
CA THR A 67 6.11 -4.69 7.50
C THR A 67 7.58 -4.35 7.71
N ILE A 68 8.23 -3.69 6.75
CA ILE A 68 9.60 -3.21 6.91
C ILE A 68 9.72 -2.29 8.12
N ASP A 69 8.83 -1.31 8.28
CA ASP A 69 8.84 -0.40 9.44
C ASP A 69 8.76 -1.14 10.77
N ARG A 70 7.84 -2.11 10.88
CA ARG A 70 7.66 -2.90 12.10
C ARG A 70 8.89 -3.72 12.43
N GLU A 71 9.41 -4.45 11.44
CA GLU A 71 10.60 -5.29 11.63
C GLU A 71 11.85 -4.43 11.92
N LEU A 72 11.95 -3.23 11.31
CA LEU A 72 13.01 -2.28 11.57
C LEU A 72 12.99 -1.79 13.02
N VAL A 73 11.84 -1.35 13.50
CA VAL A 73 11.68 -0.89 14.89
C VAL A 73 12.01 -2.03 15.87
N SER A 74 11.54 -3.25 15.56
CA SER A 74 11.84 -4.44 16.37
C SER A 74 13.34 -4.72 16.40
N TYR A 75 14.00 -4.75 15.24
CA TYR A 75 15.44 -5.02 15.17
C TYR A 75 16.26 -3.94 15.90
N GLN A 76 15.94 -2.66 15.70
CA GLN A 76 16.63 -1.57 16.40
C GLN A 76 16.50 -1.67 17.91
N ALA A 77 15.29 -1.96 18.40
CA ALA A 77 15.04 -2.10 19.83
C ALA A 77 15.82 -3.28 20.42
N LEU A 78 15.81 -4.44 19.77
CA LEU A 78 16.50 -5.63 20.22
C LEU A 78 18.02 -5.51 20.12
N ALA A 79 18.54 -4.92 19.03
CA ALA A 79 19.97 -4.66 18.88
C ALA A 79 20.48 -3.70 19.98
N ARG A 80 19.72 -2.64 20.28
CA ARG A 80 20.03 -1.71 21.37
C ARG A 80 19.94 -2.38 22.72
N TYR A 81 18.94 -3.24 22.92
CA TYR A 81 18.79 -3.97 24.17
C TYR A 81 19.96 -4.94 24.38
N PHE A 82 20.39 -5.67 23.34
CA PHE A 82 21.61 -6.47 23.39
C PHE A 82 22.85 -5.63 23.73
N ALA A 83 23.01 -4.46 23.12
CA ALA A 83 24.15 -3.57 23.41
C ALA A 83 24.22 -3.13 24.89
N LEU A 84 23.08 -3.14 25.59
CA LEU A 84 22.99 -2.83 27.03
C LEU A 84 23.22 -4.06 27.92
N THR A 85 22.73 -5.22 27.53
CA THR A 85 22.71 -6.44 28.37
C THR A 85 23.90 -7.35 28.10
N GLY A 86 24.36 -7.41 26.86
CA GLY A 86 25.39 -8.34 26.39
C GLY A 86 25.02 -9.82 26.48
N LYS A 87 23.72 -10.14 26.66
CA LYS A 87 23.27 -11.51 26.90
C LYS A 87 23.10 -12.28 25.60
N PRO A 88 23.46 -13.58 25.55
CA PRO A 88 23.33 -14.40 24.35
C PRO A 88 21.87 -14.54 23.85
N GLU A 89 20.89 -14.57 24.75
CA GLU A 89 19.48 -14.63 24.40
C GLU A 89 19.02 -13.37 23.66
N ASP A 90 19.54 -12.19 24.07
CA ASP A 90 19.21 -10.91 23.44
C ASP A 90 19.89 -10.77 22.08
N GLU A 91 21.11 -11.33 21.94
CA GLU A 91 21.79 -11.45 20.65
C GLU A 91 21.00 -12.31 19.67
N ALA A 92 20.52 -13.46 20.11
CA ALA A 92 19.71 -14.35 19.30
C ALA A 92 18.41 -13.68 18.85
N ALA A 93 17.75 -12.94 19.75
CA ALA A 93 16.53 -12.20 19.44
C ALA A 93 16.79 -11.09 18.41
N ALA A 94 17.87 -10.31 18.57
CA ALA A 94 18.25 -9.28 17.61
C ALA A 94 18.63 -9.86 16.24
N THR A 95 19.34 -11.00 16.22
CA THR A 95 19.70 -11.70 14.98
C THR A 95 18.46 -12.23 14.24
N ALA A 96 17.48 -12.77 14.97
CA ALA A 96 16.22 -13.20 14.37
C ALA A 96 15.45 -12.03 13.77
N ALA A 97 15.39 -10.89 14.47
CA ALA A 97 14.77 -9.67 13.95
C ALA A 97 15.50 -9.11 12.72
N GLN A 98 16.85 -9.19 12.69
CA GLN A 98 17.66 -8.85 11.51
C GLN A 98 17.27 -9.70 10.29
N GLN A 99 17.11 -11.00 10.46
CA GLN A 99 16.71 -11.92 9.39
C GLN A 99 15.29 -11.62 8.91
N SER A 100 14.36 -11.32 9.84
CA SER A 100 13.00 -10.93 9.50
C SER A 100 12.95 -9.65 8.68
N LEU A 101 13.72 -8.63 9.07
CA LEU A 101 13.82 -7.38 8.32
C LEU A 101 14.46 -7.58 6.94
N GLN A 102 15.52 -8.37 6.84
CA GLN A 102 16.13 -8.71 5.54
C GLN A 102 15.10 -9.36 4.62
N ALA A 103 14.36 -10.36 5.10
CA ALA A 103 13.33 -11.03 4.33
C ALA A 103 12.20 -10.08 3.88
N ALA A 104 11.81 -9.12 4.74
CA ALA A 104 10.82 -8.12 4.40
C ALA A 104 11.30 -7.16 3.31
N ILE A 105 12.57 -6.72 3.37
CA ILE A 105 13.19 -5.86 2.35
C ILE A 105 13.30 -6.61 1.02
N ASP A 106 13.79 -7.85 1.02
CA ASP A 106 13.95 -8.67 -0.19
C ASP A 106 12.59 -8.94 -0.86
N LYS A 107 11.57 -9.26 -0.07
CA LYS A 107 10.20 -9.41 -0.55
C LYS A 107 9.66 -8.13 -1.17
N SER A 108 9.92 -6.99 -0.55
CA SER A 108 9.50 -5.68 -1.07
C SER A 108 10.20 -5.35 -2.40
N LEU A 109 11.51 -5.57 -2.48
CA LEU A 109 12.30 -5.38 -3.71
C LEU A 109 11.80 -6.27 -4.86
N ALA A 110 11.44 -7.52 -4.57
CA ALA A 110 10.90 -8.46 -5.56
C ALA A 110 9.50 -8.05 -6.05
N ALA A 111 8.66 -7.50 -5.16
CA ALA A 111 7.30 -7.10 -5.46
C ALA A 111 7.21 -5.74 -6.18
N THR A 112 8.13 -4.83 -5.89
CA THR A 112 8.12 -3.45 -6.40
C THR A 112 8.59 -3.38 -7.85
N ARG A 113 7.75 -2.81 -8.73
CA ARG A 113 8.03 -2.65 -10.16
C ARG A 113 8.49 -1.23 -10.52
N ALA A 114 8.08 -0.22 -9.76
CA ALA A 114 8.41 1.17 -10.02
C ALA A 114 9.93 1.42 -9.84
N PRO A 115 10.65 1.93 -10.85
CA PRO A 115 12.11 2.09 -10.78
C PRO A 115 12.56 2.98 -9.63
N GLU A 116 11.87 4.11 -9.42
CA GLU A 116 12.17 5.08 -8.36
C GLU A 116 12.04 4.44 -6.96
N ARG A 117 10.99 3.66 -6.75
CA ARG A 117 10.78 2.94 -5.48
C ARG A 117 11.78 1.81 -5.27
N ARG A 118 12.19 1.13 -6.35
CA ARG A 118 13.28 0.14 -6.27
C ARG A 118 14.60 0.79 -5.87
N GLU A 119 14.88 1.99 -6.36
CA GLU A 119 16.06 2.74 -5.95
C GLU A 119 16.00 3.12 -4.47
N GLN A 120 14.86 3.62 -3.98
CA GLN A 120 14.66 3.94 -2.57
C GLN A 120 14.83 2.71 -1.68
N LEU A 121 14.22 1.56 -2.06
CA LEU A 121 14.39 0.30 -1.35
C LEU A 121 15.84 -0.19 -1.40
N GLY A 122 16.56 0.02 -2.50
CA GLY A 122 17.99 -0.28 -2.60
C GLY A 122 18.83 0.56 -1.64
N LYS A 123 18.53 1.85 -1.50
CA LYS A 123 19.18 2.73 -0.50
C LYS A 123 18.88 2.26 0.93
N LEU A 124 17.62 1.90 1.20
CA LEU A 124 17.22 1.35 2.49
C LEU A 124 17.95 0.04 2.79
N GLN A 125 18.08 -0.86 1.83
CA GLN A 125 18.84 -2.11 1.96
C GLN A 125 20.31 -1.85 2.25
N ALA A 126 20.95 -0.90 1.58
CA ALA A 126 22.36 -0.55 1.81
C ALA A 126 22.56 0.00 3.24
N GLN A 127 21.67 0.85 3.72
CA GLN A 127 21.72 1.36 5.09
C GLN A 127 21.42 0.28 6.13
N PHE A 128 20.48 -0.61 5.85
CA PHE A 128 20.26 -1.79 6.68
C PHE A 128 21.51 -2.65 6.81
N GLN A 129 22.21 -2.92 5.70
CA GLN A 129 23.47 -3.67 5.73
C GLN A 129 24.55 -2.97 6.55
N THR A 130 24.61 -1.63 6.48
CA THR A 130 25.49 -0.82 7.32
C THR A 130 25.14 -0.98 8.80
N PHE A 131 23.87 -0.88 9.16
CA PHE A 131 23.42 -1.12 10.52
C PHE A 131 23.72 -2.54 11.00
N ALA A 132 23.47 -3.55 10.15
CA ALA A 132 23.75 -4.96 10.47
C ALA A 132 25.23 -5.21 10.70
N LYS A 133 26.10 -4.55 9.93
CA LYS A 133 27.56 -4.59 10.14
C LYS A 133 27.94 -3.98 11.48
N ILE A 134 27.46 -2.78 11.78
CA ILE A 134 27.71 -2.13 13.08
C ILE A 134 27.25 -3.03 14.23
N PHE A 135 26.06 -3.64 14.11
CA PHE A 135 25.56 -4.58 15.12
C PHE A 135 26.47 -5.79 15.28
N SER A 136 26.98 -6.37 14.18
CA SER A 136 27.97 -7.47 14.23
C SER A 136 29.24 -7.04 14.95
N ASP A 137 29.72 -5.83 14.73
CA ASP A 137 30.90 -5.29 15.41
C ASP A 137 30.62 -5.09 16.91
N VAL A 138 29.40 -4.65 17.27
CA VAL A 138 28.94 -4.56 18.67
C VAL A 138 28.94 -5.94 19.34
N VAL A 139 28.41 -6.96 18.63
CA VAL A 139 28.41 -8.34 19.14
C VAL A 139 29.85 -8.83 19.37
N GLY A 140 30.74 -8.61 18.42
CA GLY A 140 32.15 -9.00 18.52
C GLY A 140 32.85 -8.38 19.74
N LEU A 141 32.74 -7.04 19.86
CA LEU A 141 33.36 -6.33 20.99
C LEU A 141 32.75 -6.70 22.34
N THR A 142 31.43 -6.92 22.39
CA THR A 142 30.74 -7.34 23.62
C THR A 142 31.23 -8.70 24.07
N ARG A 143 31.37 -9.68 23.16
CA ARG A 143 31.94 -11.00 23.45
C ARG A 143 33.41 -10.91 23.90
N ASP A 144 34.21 -10.08 23.22
CA ASP A 144 35.60 -9.86 23.61
C ASP A 144 35.69 -9.25 24.99
N ASN A 145 34.86 -8.26 25.32
CA ASN A 145 34.81 -7.67 26.65
C ASN A 145 34.40 -8.68 27.72
N THR A 146 33.42 -9.52 27.42
CA THR A 146 33.04 -10.62 28.34
C THR A 146 34.24 -11.55 28.63
N LYS A 147 34.94 -11.98 27.58
CA LYS A 147 36.13 -12.82 27.75
C LYS A 147 37.25 -12.08 28.51
N LEU A 148 37.49 -10.81 28.20
CA LEU A 148 38.48 -10.01 28.94
C LEU A 148 38.11 -9.91 30.42
N ALA A 149 36.87 -9.64 30.74
CA ALA A 149 36.40 -9.52 32.12
C ALA A 149 36.51 -10.84 32.89
N THR A 150 36.03 -11.96 32.31
CA THR A 150 35.98 -13.26 33.01
C THR A 150 37.34 -13.98 32.98
N ASP A 151 37.91 -14.17 31.78
CA ASP A 151 39.02 -15.10 31.59
C ASP A 151 40.38 -14.44 31.84
N GLN A 152 40.47 -13.12 31.70
CA GLN A 152 41.73 -12.41 31.94
C GLN A 152 41.67 -11.57 33.22
N ILE A 153 40.84 -10.53 33.29
CA ILE A 153 40.79 -9.63 34.44
C ILE A 153 40.41 -10.39 35.71
N GLY A 154 39.36 -11.20 35.67
CA GLY A 154 38.92 -11.99 36.85
C GLY A 154 39.96 -12.99 37.32
N ILE A 155 40.51 -13.80 36.39
CA ILE A 155 41.48 -14.87 36.74
C ILE A 155 42.80 -14.26 37.18
N ILE A 156 43.34 -13.28 36.43
CA ILE A 156 44.62 -12.65 36.77
C ILE A 156 44.49 -11.89 38.07
N GLY A 157 43.35 -11.19 38.26
CA GLY A 157 43.08 -10.45 39.49
C GLY A 157 43.11 -11.33 40.75
N ASN A 158 42.46 -12.50 40.68
CA ASN A 158 42.55 -13.48 41.77
C ASN A 158 43.98 -13.97 41.99
N LYS A 159 44.73 -14.25 40.94
CA LYS A 159 46.13 -14.65 41.04
C LYS A 159 46.99 -13.58 41.73
N ILE A 160 46.81 -12.32 41.36
CA ILE A 160 47.53 -11.18 41.98
C ILE A 160 47.28 -11.14 43.47
N ARG A 161 46.04 -11.27 43.92
CA ARG A 161 45.72 -11.28 45.37
C ARG A 161 46.49 -12.36 46.11
N TYR A 162 46.46 -13.62 45.60
CA TYR A 162 47.16 -14.70 46.23
C TYR A 162 48.69 -14.51 46.16
N LYS A 163 49.21 -13.91 45.14
CA LYS A 163 50.64 -13.65 45.00
C LYS A 163 51.13 -12.54 45.89
N PHE A 164 50.27 -11.55 46.25
CA PHE A 164 50.65 -10.58 47.30
C PHE A 164 50.69 -11.23 48.67
N ASP A 165 49.76 -12.11 49.01
CA ASP A 165 49.79 -12.86 50.28
C ASP A 165 51.00 -13.78 50.32
N ASP A 166 51.32 -14.52 49.21
CA ASP A 166 52.53 -15.38 49.11
C ASP A 166 53.85 -14.57 49.23
N LEU A 167 53.90 -13.34 48.65
CA LEU A 167 55.04 -12.45 48.83
C LEU A 167 55.21 -12.01 50.26
N ALA A 168 54.13 -11.61 50.94
CA ALA A 168 54.18 -11.20 52.35
C ALA A 168 54.62 -12.34 53.26
N ASP A 169 54.14 -13.58 53.04
CA ASP A 169 54.52 -14.74 53.82
C ASP A 169 55.97 -15.16 53.53
N THR A 170 56.38 -15.17 52.27
CA THR A 170 57.79 -15.48 51.87
C THR A 170 58.74 -14.44 52.51
N ALA A 171 58.42 -13.14 52.50
CA ALA A 171 59.22 -12.11 53.12
C ALA A 171 59.29 -12.26 54.64
N ALA A 172 58.19 -12.66 55.26
CA ALA A 172 58.17 -12.93 56.73
C ALA A 172 59.13 -14.10 57.09
N LEU A 173 59.07 -15.19 56.32
CA LEU A 173 59.92 -16.34 56.49
C LEU A 173 61.39 -16.03 56.25
N ALA A 174 61.68 -15.12 55.36
CA ALA A 174 63.04 -14.59 55.11
C ALA A 174 63.52 -13.55 56.11
N GLY A 175 62.67 -13.18 57.10
CA GLY A 175 62.99 -12.12 58.05
C GLY A 175 62.98 -10.70 57.54
N LEU A 176 62.43 -10.47 56.35
CA LEU A 176 62.38 -9.19 55.63
C LEU A 176 61.08 -8.41 56.00
N SER A 177 60.97 -7.92 57.23
CA SER A 177 59.80 -7.27 57.77
C SER A 177 59.38 -6.01 56.98
N GLY A 178 60.37 -5.26 56.44
CA GLY A 178 60.09 -4.11 55.57
C GLY A 178 59.39 -4.51 54.29
N VAL A 179 59.81 -5.58 53.62
CA VAL A 179 59.16 -6.14 52.43
C VAL A 179 57.77 -6.68 52.74
N GLN A 180 57.64 -7.39 53.88
CA GLN A 180 56.33 -7.87 54.31
C GLN A 180 55.32 -6.73 54.51
N THR A 181 55.72 -5.63 55.15
CA THR A 181 54.87 -4.46 55.33
C THR A 181 54.50 -3.83 54.01
N THR A 182 55.49 -3.61 53.14
CA THR A 182 55.24 -3.06 51.80
C THR A 182 54.30 -3.96 50.97
N ALA A 183 54.44 -5.29 51.02
CA ALA A 183 53.57 -6.20 50.32
C ALA A 183 52.09 -6.08 50.81
N LYS A 184 51.91 -5.97 52.13
CA LYS A 184 50.57 -5.76 52.72
C LYS A 184 49.96 -4.40 52.29
N ASP A 185 50.75 -3.34 52.30
CA ASP A 185 50.30 -2.02 51.84
C ASP A 185 49.92 -2.02 50.35
N LEU A 186 50.74 -2.68 49.53
CA LEU A 186 50.44 -2.83 48.09
C LEU A 186 49.21 -3.73 47.85
N THR A 187 48.93 -4.69 48.73
CA THR A 187 47.65 -5.44 48.68
C THR A 187 46.47 -4.50 48.80
N GLY A 188 46.49 -3.56 49.74
CA GLY A 188 45.44 -2.56 49.91
C GLY A 188 45.27 -1.68 48.69
N GLN A 189 46.40 -1.27 48.08
CA GLN A 189 46.38 -0.49 46.83
C GLN A 189 45.82 -1.30 45.65
N TYR A 190 46.19 -2.59 45.58
CA TYR A 190 45.62 -3.51 44.56
C TYR A 190 44.11 -3.67 44.71
N LEU A 191 43.62 -3.89 45.94
CA LEU A 191 42.18 -4.03 46.18
C LEU A 191 41.42 -2.77 45.75
N THR A 192 42.01 -1.59 45.93
CA THR A 192 41.45 -0.33 45.48
C THR A 192 41.45 -0.25 43.94
N ALA A 193 42.53 -0.67 43.30
CA ALA A 193 42.58 -0.76 41.84
C ALA A 193 41.56 -1.75 41.28
N ALA A 194 41.45 -2.91 41.89
CA ALA A 194 40.47 -3.96 41.51
C ALA A 194 39.02 -3.47 41.69
N ALA A 195 38.73 -2.74 42.77
CA ALA A 195 37.42 -2.14 42.96
C ALA A 195 37.07 -1.09 41.87
N LEU A 196 38.03 -0.23 41.48
CA LEU A 196 37.84 0.70 40.36
C LEU A 196 37.58 -0.03 39.06
N ILE A 197 38.34 -1.09 38.77
CA ILE A 197 38.16 -1.91 37.58
C ILE A 197 36.78 -2.59 37.61
N GLY A 198 36.38 -3.18 38.74
CA GLY A 198 35.04 -3.74 38.89
C GLY A 198 33.92 -2.73 38.69
N THR A 199 34.09 -1.51 39.22
CA THR A 199 33.15 -0.41 39.01
C THR A 199 33.06 -0.02 37.54
N PHE A 200 34.21 0.08 36.86
CA PHE A 200 34.26 0.38 35.43
C PHE A 200 33.61 -0.72 34.57
N ILE A 201 33.84 -1.99 34.88
CA ILE A 201 33.20 -3.11 34.18
C ILE A 201 31.68 -3.03 34.32
N ALA A 202 31.19 -2.71 35.52
CA ALA A 202 29.75 -2.57 35.77
C ALA A 202 29.15 -1.32 35.11
N LYS A 203 29.91 -0.21 35.12
CA LYS A 203 29.47 1.08 34.55
C LYS A 203 30.68 1.82 33.98
N PRO A 204 30.96 1.72 32.68
CA PRO A 204 32.06 2.41 32.04
C PRO A 204 31.97 3.91 32.20
N ASP A 205 33.05 4.49 32.75
CA ASP A 205 33.22 5.92 32.98
C ASP A 205 34.71 6.31 32.80
N PRO A 206 35.05 7.33 32.01
CA PRO A 206 36.45 7.71 31.74
C PRO A 206 37.29 7.98 32.98
N LYS A 207 36.73 8.65 33.99
CA LYS A 207 37.46 8.98 35.22
C LYS A 207 37.81 7.74 36.01
N THR A 208 36.90 6.79 36.10
CA THR A 208 37.12 5.49 36.74
C THR A 208 38.19 4.69 35.99
N ALA A 209 38.20 4.72 34.68
CA ALA A 209 39.24 4.07 33.88
C ALA A 209 40.62 4.68 34.13
N ASP A 210 40.73 6.00 34.06
CA ASP A 210 41.99 6.69 34.29
C ASP A 210 42.51 6.43 35.73
N GLY A 211 41.64 6.44 36.73
CA GLY A 211 41.95 6.08 38.09
C GLY A 211 42.48 4.66 38.25
N ALA A 212 41.86 3.70 37.59
CA ALA A 212 42.25 2.29 37.60
C ALA A 212 43.61 2.10 36.93
N VAL A 213 43.84 2.74 35.77
CA VAL A 213 45.14 2.70 35.05
C VAL A 213 46.23 3.33 35.89
N ALA A 214 45.99 4.49 36.50
CA ALA A 214 46.97 5.17 37.36
C ALA A 214 47.36 4.28 38.57
N ARG A 215 46.37 3.66 39.23
CA ARG A 215 46.63 2.78 40.39
C ARG A 215 47.38 1.51 40.00
N THR A 216 47.03 0.88 38.91
CA THR A 216 47.75 -0.33 38.43
C THR A 216 49.18 0.01 37.99
N ARG A 217 49.41 1.20 37.40
CA ARG A 217 50.75 1.70 37.10
C ARG A 217 51.56 1.98 38.38
N PHE A 218 50.91 2.58 39.38
CA PHE A 218 51.55 2.83 40.69
C PHE A 218 51.98 1.49 41.32
N LEU A 219 51.16 0.46 41.32
CA LEU A 219 51.51 -0.85 41.83
C LEU A 219 52.72 -1.45 41.08
N GLU A 220 52.76 -1.35 39.77
CA GLU A 220 53.88 -1.82 38.96
C GLU A 220 55.20 -1.11 39.32
N THR A 221 55.14 0.22 39.42
CA THR A 221 56.34 1.00 39.76
C THR A 221 56.79 0.77 41.19
N SER A 222 55.85 0.61 42.13
CA SER A 222 56.16 0.36 43.52
C SER A 222 56.78 -1.05 43.74
N LEU A 223 56.36 -2.04 42.98
CA LEU A 223 56.98 -3.38 43.05
C LEU A 223 58.48 -3.37 42.60
N VAL A 224 58.82 -2.55 41.59
CA VAL A 224 60.22 -2.44 41.13
C VAL A 224 61.13 -1.89 42.23
N THR A 225 60.58 -1.10 43.19
CA THR A 225 61.35 -0.52 44.29
C THR A 225 61.65 -1.53 45.44
N ILE A 226 60.98 -2.70 45.45
CA ILE A 226 61.22 -3.76 46.43
C ILE A 226 62.51 -4.43 46.08
N TYR A 227 63.54 -4.17 46.88
CA TYR A 227 64.86 -4.83 46.81
C TYR A 227 65.00 -5.83 47.95
N ALA A 228 65.33 -7.08 47.62
CA ALA A 228 65.60 -8.15 48.57
C ALA A 228 66.78 -8.99 48.14
N ASN A 229 67.65 -9.36 49.06
CA ASN A 229 68.73 -10.28 48.84
C ASN A 229 68.31 -11.76 48.91
N ASP A 230 67.04 -12.03 48.94
CA ASP A 230 66.44 -13.38 48.94
C ASP A 230 65.90 -13.68 47.53
N GLU A 231 66.38 -14.77 46.95
CA GLU A 231 66.01 -15.19 45.58
C GLU A 231 64.51 -15.49 45.46
N LYS A 232 63.93 -16.11 46.47
CA LYS A 232 62.47 -16.46 46.43
C LYS A 232 61.63 -15.20 46.48
N VAL A 233 62.02 -14.23 47.30
CA VAL A 233 61.30 -12.95 47.38
C VAL A 233 61.43 -12.21 46.07
N THR A 234 62.64 -12.15 45.45
CA THR A 234 62.87 -11.52 44.16
C THR A 234 62.05 -12.16 43.05
N GLN A 235 61.98 -13.51 43.04
CA GLN A 235 61.11 -14.25 42.08
C GLN A 235 59.64 -13.87 42.26
N ARG A 236 59.10 -13.81 43.48
CA ARG A 236 57.72 -13.46 43.77
C ARG A 236 57.40 -12.00 43.29
N VAL A 237 58.32 -11.06 43.52
CA VAL A 237 58.19 -9.70 43.07
C VAL A 237 58.09 -9.62 41.55
N THR A 238 58.96 -10.38 40.85
CA THR A 238 58.98 -10.43 39.37
C THR A 238 57.67 -11.03 38.83
N GLU A 239 57.25 -12.20 39.34
CA GLU A 239 56.02 -12.84 38.97
C GLU A 239 54.80 -11.94 39.16
N LEU A 240 54.76 -11.25 40.31
CA LEU A 240 53.67 -10.30 40.63
C LEU A 240 53.69 -9.07 39.72
N GLY A 241 54.85 -8.53 39.40
CA GLY A 241 55.04 -7.44 38.44
C GLY A 241 54.50 -7.79 37.04
N ASP A 242 54.82 -9.02 36.56
CA ASP A 242 54.32 -9.48 35.27
C ASP A 242 52.81 -9.71 35.25
N LEU A 243 52.22 -10.21 36.35
CA LEU A 243 50.79 -10.34 36.50
C LEU A 243 50.09 -8.99 36.50
N ILE A 244 50.63 -8.00 37.20
CA ILE A 244 50.07 -6.62 37.23
C ILE A 244 50.13 -5.96 35.84
N LYS A 245 51.24 -6.15 35.12
CA LYS A 245 51.34 -5.69 33.70
C LYS A 245 50.27 -6.32 32.82
N GLN A 246 50.09 -7.63 32.90
CA GLN A 246 49.05 -8.36 32.18
C GLN A 246 47.65 -7.90 32.55
N TYR A 247 47.38 -7.73 33.86
CA TYR A 247 46.13 -7.23 34.39
C TYR A 247 45.77 -5.84 33.85
N ARG A 248 46.76 -4.92 33.91
CA ARG A 248 46.63 -3.56 33.35
C ARG A 248 46.40 -3.59 31.87
N ALA A 249 47.12 -4.38 31.11
CA ALA A 249 47.00 -4.52 29.66
C ALA A 249 45.59 -5.03 29.29
N ALA A 250 45.11 -6.06 30.00
CA ALA A 250 43.75 -6.59 29.79
C ALA A 250 42.68 -5.53 30.11
N PHE A 251 42.86 -4.76 31.20
CA PHE A 251 41.95 -3.67 31.54
C PHE A 251 41.97 -2.52 30.55
N ILE A 252 43.14 -2.09 30.07
CA ILE A 252 43.24 -1.06 29.00
C ILE A 252 42.50 -1.54 27.76
N LYS A 253 42.72 -2.76 27.32
CA LYS A 253 42.00 -3.33 26.17
C LYS A 253 40.50 -3.37 26.39
N PHE A 254 40.04 -3.77 27.57
CA PHE A 254 38.63 -3.72 27.94
C PHE A 254 38.07 -2.29 27.90
N SER A 255 38.83 -1.31 28.44
CA SER A 255 38.42 0.10 28.43
C SER A 255 38.33 0.65 27.00
N ASP A 256 39.28 0.33 26.14
CA ASP A 256 39.30 0.82 24.76
C ASP A 256 38.16 0.18 23.94
N ASN A 257 37.92 -1.12 24.12
CA ASN A 257 36.75 -1.81 23.57
C ASN A 257 35.45 -1.17 24.05
N SER A 258 35.37 -0.79 25.34
CA SER A 258 34.16 -0.13 25.89
C SER A 258 33.92 1.25 25.24
N LYS A 259 34.99 2.03 24.98
CA LYS A 259 34.88 3.29 24.23
C LYS A 259 34.45 3.07 22.80
N ALA A 260 35.03 2.06 22.12
CA ALA A 260 34.65 1.69 20.76
C ALA A 260 33.20 1.20 20.68
N LEU A 261 32.77 0.41 21.69
CA LEU A 261 31.38 -0.04 21.83
C LEU A 261 30.41 1.13 21.98
N ALA A 262 30.73 2.11 22.83
CA ALA A 262 29.91 3.31 23.00
C ALA A 262 29.78 4.10 21.69
N LYS A 263 30.87 4.21 20.91
CA LYS A 263 30.83 4.83 19.58
C LYS A 263 29.98 4.03 18.61
N LEU A 264 30.14 2.73 18.53
CA LEU A 264 29.35 1.87 17.65
C LEU A 264 27.85 1.94 18.00
N VAL A 265 27.48 2.02 19.28
CA VAL A 265 26.09 2.23 19.70
C VAL A 265 25.56 3.57 19.22
N GLN A 266 26.38 4.61 19.24
CA GLN A 266 26.03 5.93 18.68
C GLN A 266 25.88 5.86 17.16
N ASP A 267 26.82 5.24 16.46
CA ASP A 267 26.80 5.07 15.00
C ASP A 267 25.60 4.21 14.55
N MET A 268 25.26 3.18 15.34
CA MET A 268 24.05 2.38 15.17
C MET A 268 22.78 3.23 15.30
N GLY A 269 22.74 4.17 16.27
CA GLY A 269 21.65 5.12 16.42
C GLY A 269 21.51 6.07 15.22
N ALA A 270 22.63 6.54 14.67
CA ALA A 270 22.64 7.39 13.47
C ALA A 270 22.15 6.61 12.24
N ALA A 271 22.68 5.41 12.01
CA ALA A 271 22.24 4.54 10.92
C ALA A 271 20.73 4.19 11.03
N ALA A 272 20.25 3.92 12.25
CA ALA A 272 18.84 3.70 12.52
C ALA A 272 17.97 4.89 12.12
N THR A 273 18.40 6.11 12.44
CA THR A 273 17.68 7.34 12.09
C THR A 273 17.63 7.53 10.57
N GLU A 274 18.70 7.22 9.88
CA GLU A 274 18.75 7.32 8.41
C GLU A 274 17.82 6.29 7.74
N ILE A 275 17.81 5.04 8.21
CA ILE A 275 16.88 4.02 7.72
C ILE A 275 15.42 4.44 7.97
N LEU A 276 15.12 4.99 9.15
CA LEU A 276 13.77 5.51 9.46
C LEU A 276 13.39 6.66 8.52
N GLY A 277 14.33 7.55 8.19
CA GLY A 277 14.13 8.60 7.22
C GLY A 277 13.77 8.08 5.83
N LEU A 278 14.52 7.09 5.35
CA LEU A 278 14.27 6.42 4.07
C LEU A 278 12.91 5.68 4.05
N SER A 279 12.59 4.99 5.14
CA SER A 279 11.32 4.28 5.27
C SER A 279 10.13 5.25 5.31
N ASN A 280 10.25 6.37 6.03
CA ASN A 280 9.23 7.41 6.04
C ASN A 280 9.06 8.07 4.67
N GLY A 281 10.15 8.31 3.93
CA GLY A 281 10.11 8.78 2.54
C GLY A 281 9.30 7.83 1.66
N LEU A 282 9.64 6.54 1.66
CA LEU A 282 8.94 5.50 0.91
C LEU A 282 7.43 5.45 1.25
N ARG A 283 7.09 5.55 2.54
CA ARG A 283 5.69 5.60 2.99
C ARG A 283 4.95 6.84 2.49
N SER A 284 5.61 8.00 2.53
CA SER A 284 5.04 9.25 2.05
C SER A 284 4.75 9.17 0.54
N ASP A 285 5.69 8.63 -0.23
CA ASP A 285 5.54 8.46 -1.68
C ASP A 285 4.40 7.49 -2.01
N LEU A 286 4.31 6.35 -1.28
CA LEU A 286 3.22 5.41 -1.43
C LEU A 286 1.86 6.01 -1.05
N ALA A 287 1.81 6.86 -0.02
CA ALA A 287 0.59 7.56 0.37
C ALA A 287 0.17 8.58 -0.70
N ALA A 288 1.13 9.34 -1.26
CA ALA A 288 0.88 10.29 -2.33
C ALA A 288 0.40 9.60 -3.62
N ASP A 289 1.00 8.46 -3.98
CA ASP A 289 0.57 7.66 -5.13
C ASP A 289 -0.85 7.12 -4.95
N ARG A 290 -1.19 6.65 -3.76
CA ARG A 290 -2.56 6.22 -3.46
C ARG A 290 -3.56 7.36 -3.64
N GLN A 291 -3.25 8.55 -3.14
CA GLN A 291 -4.10 9.73 -3.34
C GLN A 291 -4.25 10.09 -4.81
N ARG A 292 -3.16 10.01 -5.60
CA ARG A 292 -3.21 10.27 -7.04
C ARG A 292 -4.08 9.24 -7.77
N ILE A 293 -3.90 7.94 -7.47
CA ILE A 293 -4.70 6.87 -8.06
C ILE A 293 -6.18 7.05 -7.70
N GLU A 294 -6.48 7.36 -6.44
CA GLU A 294 -7.83 7.60 -5.96
C GLU A 294 -8.48 8.83 -6.63
N ALA A 295 -7.74 9.95 -6.70
CA ALA A 295 -8.22 11.16 -7.36
C ALA A 295 -8.43 10.94 -8.87
N SER A 296 -7.51 10.29 -9.57
CA SER A 296 -7.63 9.98 -10.99
C SER A 296 -8.77 9.01 -11.27
N SER A 297 -8.95 8.00 -10.41
CA SER A 297 -10.05 7.04 -10.51
C SER A 297 -11.41 7.72 -10.33
N ASN A 298 -11.54 8.57 -9.30
CA ASN A 298 -12.77 9.33 -9.05
C ASN A 298 -13.08 10.29 -10.19
N ALA A 299 -12.08 10.97 -10.75
CA ALA A 299 -12.26 11.83 -11.91
C ALA A 299 -12.73 11.05 -13.15
N THR A 300 -12.12 9.90 -13.42
CA THR A 300 -12.50 9.01 -14.52
C THR A 300 -13.92 8.47 -14.35
N ILE A 301 -14.27 8.03 -13.15
CA ILE A 301 -15.64 7.56 -12.82
C ILE A 301 -16.65 8.68 -13.06
N ALA A 302 -16.40 9.90 -12.54
CA ALA A 302 -17.28 11.04 -12.70
C ALA A 302 -17.46 11.45 -14.19
N GLU A 303 -16.40 11.36 -14.99
CA GLU A 303 -16.44 11.63 -16.44
C GLU A 303 -17.29 10.58 -17.16
N ILE A 304 -17.11 9.29 -16.84
CA ILE A 304 -17.89 8.18 -17.40
C ILE A 304 -19.37 8.32 -17.00
N GLU A 305 -19.66 8.59 -15.74
CA GLU A 305 -21.03 8.82 -15.26
C GLU A 305 -21.70 9.98 -16.02
N ARG A 306 -20.98 11.09 -16.20
CA ARG A 306 -21.48 12.24 -16.93
C ARG A 306 -21.77 11.91 -18.40
N LEU A 307 -20.87 11.18 -19.05
CA LEU A 307 -21.04 10.76 -20.44
C LEU A 307 -22.24 9.82 -20.59
N ILE A 308 -22.37 8.83 -19.71
CA ILE A 308 -23.50 7.90 -19.68
C ILE A 308 -24.81 8.66 -19.46
N ALA A 309 -24.84 9.61 -18.53
CA ALA A 309 -26.01 10.44 -18.26
C ALA A 309 -26.40 11.28 -19.50
N ILE A 310 -25.43 11.91 -20.17
CA ILE A 310 -25.68 12.68 -21.40
C ILE A 310 -26.23 11.80 -22.52
N LEU A 311 -25.63 10.60 -22.73
CA LEU A 311 -26.07 9.64 -23.73
C LEU A 311 -27.48 9.09 -23.41
N ALA A 312 -27.76 8.80 -22.14
CA ALA A 312 -29.07 8.32 -21.70
C ALA A 312 -30.17 9.38 -21.91
N VAL A 313 -29.93 10.61 -21.43
CA VAL A 313 -30.89 11.71 -21.58
C VAL A 313 -31.05 12.12 -23.06
N GLY A 314 -29.93 12.25 -23.78
CA GLY A 314 -29.92 12.58 -25.21
C GLY A 314 -30.60 11.51 -26.05
N GLY A 315 -30.31 10.22 -25.77
CA GLY A 315 -30.93 9.10 -26.43
C GLY A 315 -32.44 9.02 -26.18
N LEU A 316 -32.87 9.25 -24.92
CA LEU A 316 -34.28 9.29 -24.56
C LEU A 316 -35.00 10.43 -25.27
N ALA A 317 -34.42 11.64 -25.24
CA ALA A 317 -34.98 12.81 -25.91
C ALA A 317 -35.08 12.62 -27.42
N LEU A 318 -34.04 12.09 -28.03
CA LEU A 318 -34.02 11.82 -29.48
C LEU A 318 -35.01 10.70 -29.84
N GLY A 319 -35.09 9.63 -29.04
CA GLY A 319 -36.06 8.56 -29.20
C GLY A 319 -37.50 9.05 -29.09
N ALA A 320 -37.79 9.92 -28.11
CA ALA A 320 -39.10 10.56 -27.97
C ALA A 320 -39.44 11.47 -29.16
N ALA A 321 -38.46 12.26 -29.62
CA ALA A 321 -38.64 13.13 -30.80
C ALA A 321 -38.91 12.28 -32.06
N LEU A 322 -38.16 11.21 -32.29
CA LEU A 322 -38.38 10.29 -33.41
C LEU A 322 -39.73 9.58 -33.30
N ALA A 323 -40.15 9.15 -32.12
CA ALA A 323 -41.47 8.51 -31.89
C ALA A 323 -42.60 9.48 -32.20
N LEU A 324 -42.51 10.74 -31.74
CA LEU A 324 -43.51 11.77 -32.04
C LEU A 324 -43.51 12.11 -33.55
N MET A 325 -42.36 12.20 -34.18
CA MET A 325 -42.25 12.49 -35.59
C MET A 325 -42.81 11.37 -36.46
N LEU A 326 -42.49 10.10 -36.13
CA LEU A 326 -43.04 8.92 -36.80
C LEU A 326 -44.55 8.78 -36.55
N GLY A 327 -45.01 8.98 -35.31
CA GLY A 327 -46.40 9.00 -34.96
C GLY A 327 -47.19 10.05 -35.76
N ASN A 328 -46.71 11.28 -35.85
CA ASN A 328 -47.36 12.33 -36.61
C ASN A 328 -47.29 12.13 -38.13
N SER A 329 -46.16 11.58 -38.64
CA SER A 329 -45.96 11.44 -40.07
C SER A 329 -46.65 10.19 -40.69
N ILE A 330 -46.92 9.19 -39.83
CA ILE A 330 -47.46 7.91 -40.23
C ILE A 330 -48.87 7.67 -39.60
N SER A 331 -48.97 7.71 -38.25
CA SER A 331 -50.21 7.36 -37.57
C SER A 331 -51.36 8.32 -37.85
N LYS A 332 -51.09 9.66 -37.81
CA LYS A 332 -52.13 10.64 -38.11
C LYS A 332 -52.71 10.55 -39.51
N PRO A 333 -51.89 10.50 -40.60
CA PRO A 333 -52.42 10.33 -41.95
C PRO A 333 -53.13 8.97 -42.11
N MET A 334 -52.61 7.91 -41.52
CA MET A 334 -53.27 6.58 -41.54
C MET A 334 -54.63 6.59 -40.85
N ILE A 335 -54.72 7.21 -39.64
CA ILE A 335 -56.01 7.32 -38.91
C ILE A 335 -56.99 8.17 -39.72
N THR A 336 -56.52 9.29 -40.29
CA THR A 336 -57.37 10.14 -41.12
C THR A 336 -57.80 9.43 -42.41
N MET A 337 -56.91 8.64 -43.02
CA MET A 337 -57.22 7.79 -44.17
C MET A 337 -58.27 6.74 -43.79
N CYS A 338 -58.09 6.05 -42.63
CA CYS A 338 -59.08 5.11 -42.15
C CYS A 338 -60.50 5.76 -41.90
N LYS A 339 -60.50 7.00 -41.40
CA LYS A 339 -61.78 7.77 -41.28
C LYS A 339 -62.37 8.02 -42.65
N ALA A 340 -61.58 8.53 -43.59
CA ALA A 340 -62.06 8.79 -44.95
C ALA A 340 -62.54 7.52 -45.64
N MET A 341 -61.87 6.39 -45.43
CA MET A 341 -62.30 5.06 -45.89
C MET A 341 -63.61 4.60 -45.28
N ARG A 342 -63.82 4.86 -43.95
CA ARG A 342 -65.10 4.53 -43.33
C ARG A 342 -66.24 5.40 -43.87
N GLU A 343 -65.99 6.67 -44.13
CA GLU A 343 -66.97 7.55 -44.75
C GLU A 343 -67.27 7.09 -46.20
N LEU A 344 -66.22 6.67 -46.93
CA LEU A 344 -66.39 6.04 -48.23
C LEU A 344 -67.25 4.78 -48.19
N ALA A 345 -66.97 3.88 -47.18
CA ALA A 345 -67.70 2.64 -46.93
C ALA A 345 -69.16 2.88 -46.51
N SER A 346 -69.45 3.99 -45.85
CA SER A 346 -70.80 4.42 -45.47
C SER A 346 -71.55 5.07 -46.65
N GLY A 347 -70.94 5.12 -47.84
CA GLY A 347 -71.59 5.66 -49.06
C GLY A 347 -71.35 7.18 -49.26
N ASN A 348 -70.52 7.80 -48.43
CA ASN A 348 -70.15 9.19 -48.63
C ASN A 348 -68.92 9.28 -49.57
N PHE A 349 -69.19 9.40 -50.86
CA PHE A 349 -68.18 9.51 -51.90
C PHE A 349 -67.60 10.92 -52.09
N ASP A 350 -68.11 11.95 -51.39
CA ASP A 350 -67.60 13.30 -51.43
C ASP A 350 -66.42 13.56 -50.48
N VAL A 351 -65.98 12.51 -49.73
CA VAL A 351 -64.84 12.58 -48.84
C VAL A 351 -63.55 12.88 -49.59
N ARG A 352 -62.82 13.93 -49.11
CA ARG A 352 -61.45 14.22 -49.59
C ARG A 352 -60.48 13.30 -48.92
N LEU A 353 -59.72 12.52 -49.74
CA LEU A 353 -58.72 11.61 -49.22
C LEU A 353 -57.49 12.35 -48.73
N PRO A 354 -57.09 12.21 -47.45
CA PRO A 354 -55.90 12.86 -46.91
C PRO A 354 -54.67 12.14 -47.48
N GLY A 355 -53.65 12.91 -47.85
CA GLY A 355 -52.40 12.34 -48.40
C GLY A 355 -52.27 12.32 -49.92
N LEU A 356 -53.25 12.70 -50.65
CA LEU A 356 -53.15 12.93 -52.11
C LEU A 356 -52.00 13.93 -52.41
N GLY A 357 -51.08 13.56 -53.32
CA GLY A 357 -49.93 14.38 -53.68
C GLY A 357 -48.71 14.17 -52.82
N ARG A 358 -48.73 13.26 -51.82
CA ARG A 358 -47.51 12.86 -51.12
C ARG A 358 -46.66 11.90 -51.99
N ALA A 359 -45.33 11.98 -51.83
CA ALA A 359 -44.36 11.18 -52.58
C ALA A 359 -44.00 9.84 -51.87
N ASP A 360 -44.69 9.51 -50.73
CA ASP A 360 -44.45 8.29 -49.96
C ASP A 360 -45.59 7.26 -50.15
N GLU A 361 -45.43 6.11 -49.53
CA GLU A 361 -46.41 4.99 -49.64
C GLU A 361 -47.85 5.38 -49.20
N ILE A 362 -47.97 6.39 -48.33
CA ILE A 362 -49.26 6.95 -47.95
C ILE A 362 -49.88 7.72 -49.12
N GLY A 363 -49.05 8.40 -49.90
CA GLY A 363 -49.49 9.05 -51.15
C GLY A 363 -49.91 8.04 -52.22
N GLU A 364 -49.13 6.97 -52.38
CA GLU A 364 -49.46 5.87 -53.28
C GLU A 364 -50.79 5.20 -52.87
N MET A 365 -50.95 4.98 -51.55
CA MET A 365 -52.19 4.45 -50.99
C MET A 365 -53.39 5.42 -51.19
N ALA A 366 -53.16 6.73 -50.98
CA ALA A 366 -54.17 7.71 -51.19
C ALA A 366 -54.60 7.79 -52.67
N ALA A 367 -53.63 7.65 -53.61
CA ALA A 367 -53.92 7.63 -55.04
C ALA A 367 -54.66 6.36 -55.44
N ALA A 368 -54.26 5.19 -54.93
CA ALA A 368 -54.95 3.93 -55.17
C ALA A 368 -56.37 3.92 -54.62
N VAL A 369 -56.58 4.56 -53.44
CA VAL A 369 -57.89 4.70 -52.84
C VAL A 369 -58.78 5.70 -53.61
N GLU A 370 -58.18 6.76 -54.15
CA GLU A 370 -58.87 7.70 -55.02
C GLU A 370 -59.32 7.02 -56.33
N GLU A 371 -58.41 6.19 -56.92
CA GLU A 371 -58.76 5.36 -58.06
C GLU A 371 -59.84 4.33 -57.72
N PHE A 372 -59.69 3.68 -56.52
CA PHE A 372 -60.77 2.80 -56.04
C PHE A 372 -62.09 3.56 -55.79
N LYS A 373 -62.04 4.81 -55.25
CA LYS A 373 -63.20 5.68 -55.06
C LYS A 373 -63.86 5.96 -56.41
N VAL A 374 -63.02 6.29 -57.39
CA VAL A 374 -63.52 6.52 -58.77
C VAL A 374 -64.14 5.25 -59.36
N GLN A 375 -63.46 4.07 -59.14
CA GLN A 375 -64.01 2.78 -59.54
C GLN A 375 -65.18 2.30 -58.68
N ALA A 376 -65.17 2.62 -57.34
CA ALA A 376 -66.24 2.28 -56.42
C ALA A 376 -67.44 3.16 -56.60
N VAL A 377 -67.32 4.43 -56.98
CA VAL A 377 -68.40 5.24 -57.50
C VAL A 377 -68.96 4.57 -58.78
N ALA A 378 -68.07 3.97 -59.60
CA ALA A 378 -68.47 3.16 -60.77
C ALA A 378 -68.96 1.73 -60.39
N LYS A 379 -68.59 1.25 -59.22
CA LYS A 379 -68.86 -0.09 -58.70
C LYS A 379 -69.60 -0.12 -57.37
N ALA A 380 -70.11 1.05 -56.91
CA ALA A 380 -70.82 1.23 -55.62
C ALA A 380 -72.07 0.36 -55.48
N GLU A 381 -72.33 -0.42 -56.51
CA GLU A 381 -73.46 -1.42 -56.56
C GLU A 381 -73.01 -2.86 -56.29
N ARG A 382 -71.73 -3.12 -56.19
CA ARG A 382 -71.25 -4.48 -55.94
C ARG A 382 -70.21 -4.55 -54.80
N ASP A 383 -70.60 -5.23 -53.81
CA ASP A 383 -69.81 -5.85 -52.80
C ASP A 383 -69.24 -4.96 -51.60
N ALA A 384 -70.15 -4.79 -50.70
CA ALA A 384 -69.84 -4.49 -49.31
C ALA A 384 -69.65 -5.76 -48.51
N ALA A 385 -68.54 -6.39 -48.57
CA ALA A 385 -68.20 -7.38 -47.55
C ALA A 385 -66.78 -7.97 -47.77
N THR A 386 -65.96 -7.89 -46.84
CA THR A 386 -64.69 -8.61 -46.60
C THR A 386 -63.46 -7.71 -46.59
N GLN A 387 -63.22 -7.05 -45.49
CA GLN A 387 -61.81 -6.75 -45.07
C GLN A 387 -61.73 -6.13 -43.67
N ASP A 388 -62.15 -6.82 -42.64
CA ASP A 388 -62.00 -6.33 -41.27
C ASP A 388 -61.16 -7.23 -40.35
N ALA A 389 -60.36 -8.15 -40.89
CA ALA A 389 -59.78 -9.19 -40.05
C ALA A 389 -58.24 -9.16 -39.92
N GLN A 390 -57.49 -8.32 -40.63
CA GLN A 390 -56.03 -8.50 -40.64
C GLN A 390 -55.16 -7.47 -39.90
N ASN A 391 -55.71 -6.45 -39.28
CA ASN A 391 -54.89 -5.37 -38.74
C ASN A 391 -54.64 -5.39 -37.20
N LYS A 392 -55.04 -6.46 -36.50
CA LYS A 392 -54.90 -6.52 -35.03
C LYS A 392 -53.67 -7.24 -34.47
N SER A 393 -52.91 -7.96 -35.29
CA SER A 393 -51.85 -8.84 -34.76
C SER A 393 -50.40 -8.22 -34.73
N ALA A 394 -50.16 -7.17 -35.50
CA ALA A 394 -48.81 -6.62 -35.65
C ALA A 394 -48.38 -5.61 -34.53
N GLY A 395 -49.38 -5.08 -33.83
CA GLY A 395 -49.09 -4.04 -32.79
C GLY A 395 -48.67 -4.58 -31.41
N ALA A 396 -49.05 -5.82 -31.11
CA ALA A 396 -48.77 -6.41 -29.81
C ALA A 396 -47.33 -6.94 -29.68
N ALA A 397 -46.79 -7.48 -30.79
CA ALA A 397 -45.43 -8.06 -30.75
C ALA A 397 -44.33 -7.02 -30.54
N ARG A 398 -44.52 -5.80 -31.09
CA ARG A 398 -43.51 -4.76 -31.04
C ARG A 398 -43.36 -4.07 -29.69
N ARG A 399 -44.46 -4.07 -28.88
CA ARG A 399 -44.45 -3.48 -27.54
C ARG A 399 -43.77 -4.42 -26.53
N ALA A 400 -43.87 -5.74 -26.73
CA ALA A 400 -43.22 -6.72 -25.88
C ALA A 400 -41.69 -6.74 -26.05
N GLU A 401 -41.21 -6.46 -27.27
CA GLU A 401 -39.77 -6.46 -27.58
C GLU A 401 -39.05 -5.20 -27.00
N LEU A 402 -39.73 -4.05 -26.99
CA LEU A 402 -39.19 -2.81 -26.36
C LEU A 402 -39.16 -2.88 -24.84
N ILE A 403 -40.14 -3.56 -24.23
CA ILE A 403 -40.17 -3.76 -22.78
C ILE A 403 -39.04 -4.72 -22.39
N ARG A 404 -38.83 -5.79 -23.15
CA ARG A 404 -37.74 -6.75 -22.88
C ARG A 404 -36.36 -6.13 -23.02
N PHE A 405 -36.17 -5.23 -23.98
CA PHE A 405 -34.90 -4.50 -24.15
C PHE A 405 -34.62 -3.50 -23.01
N ALA A 406 -35.69 -2.83 -22.50
CA ALA A 406 -35.58 -1.96 -21.34
C ALA A 406 -35.21 -2.76 -20.08
N ASP A 407 -35.82 -3.94 -19.86
CA ASP A 407 -35.54 -4.83 -18.74
C ASP A 407 -34.12 -5.40 -18.80
N GLU A 408 -33.63 -5.77 -20.00
CA GLU A 408 -32.26 -6.25 -20.19
C GLU A 408 -31.22 -5.15 -19.93
N PHE A 409 -31.51 -3.90 -20.30
CA PHE A 409 -30.69 -2.73 -20.04
C PHE A 409 -30.67 -2.37 -18.54
N GLU A 410 -31.87 -2.38 -17.89
CA GLU A 410 -31.98 -2.13 -16.45
C GLU A 410 -31.22 -3.20 -15.65
N THR A 411 -31.32 -4.46 -16.08
CA THR A 411 -30.59 -5.58 -15.44
C THR A 411 -29.08 -5.44 -15.61
N ALA A 412 -28.60 -5.02 -16.79
CA ALA A 412 -27.16 -4.83 -17.04
C ALA A 412 -26.59 -3.68 -16.21
N VAL A 413 -27.28 -2.55 -16.17
CA VAL A 413 -26.88 -1.38 -15.35
C VAL A 413 -27.00 -1.72 -13.86
N GLY A 414 -28.07 -2.40 -13.46
CA GLY A 414 -28.27 -2.84 -12.08
C GLY A 414 -27.16 -3.79 -11.61
N SER A 415 -26.71 -4.69 -12.48
CA SER A 415 -25.58 -5.59 -12.20
C SER A 415 -24.26 -4.85 -12.01
N ILE A 416 -23.98 -3.82 -12.82
CA ILE A 416 -22.78 -2.99 -12.69
C ILE A 416 -22.80 -2.21 -11.37
N VAL A 417 -23.94 -1.58 -11.08
CA VAL A 417 -24.12 -0.81 -9.82
C VAL A 417 -24.02 -1.74 -8.60
N SER A 418 -24.63 -2.95 -8.68
CA SER A 418 -24.56 -3.94 -7.61
C SER A 418 -23.12 -4.42 -7.37
N ASN A 419 -22.36 -4.67 -8.43
CA ASN A 419 -20.96 -5.11 -8.32
C ASN A 419 -20.06 -4.00 -7.72
N VAL A 420 -20.31 -2.74 -8.09
CA VAL A 420 -19.59 -1.59 -7.50
C VAL A 420 -19.98 -1.41 -6.02
N SER A 421 -21.28 -1.53 -5.70
CA SER A 421 -21.75 -1.46 -4.31
C SER A 421 -21.19 -2.61 -3.46
N THR A 422 -21.20 -3.83 -3.99
CA THR A 422 -20.65 -5.00 -3.30
C THR A 422 -19.14 -4.85 -3.06
N SER A 423 -18.43 -4.28 -4.02
CA SER A 423 -17.00 -4.00 -3.87
C SER A 423 -16.72 -2.90 -2.84
N ALA A 424 -17.58 -1.88 -2.78
CA ALA A 424 -17.53 -0.83 -1.77
C ALA A 424 -17.83 -1.38 -0.36
N GLU A 425 -18.86 -2.24 -0.24
CA GLU A 425 -19.20 -2.91 1.03
C GLU A 425 -18.09 -3.85 1.50
N GLN A 426 -17.46 -4.57 0.57
CA GLN A 426 -16.31 -5.42 0.90
C GLN A 426 -15.10 -4.60 1.39
N LEU A 427 -14.88 -3.41 0.80
CA LEU A 427 -13.85 -2.47 1.27
C LEU A 427 -14.18 -1.90 2.65
N GLU A 428 -15.45 -1.55 2.89
CA GLU A 428 -15.91 -1.06 4.19
C GLU A 428 -15.80 -2.16 5.27
N GLN A 429 -16.15 -3.40 4.91
CA GLN A 429 -16.03 -4.55 5.79
C GLN A 429 -14.56 -4.91 6.08
N ALA A 430 -13.67 -4.77 5.10
CA ALA A 430 -12.23 -4.92 5.28
C ALA A 430 -11.66 -3.82 6.19
N ALA A 431 -12.08 -2.57 5.99
CA ALA A 431 -11.71 -1.44 6.84
C ALA A 431 -12.22 -1.63 8.28
N SER A 432 -13.47 -2.08 8.44
CA SER A 432 -14.07 -2.40 9.75
C SER A 432 -13.32 -3.54 10.45
N THR A 433 -12.92 -4.57 9.69
CA THR A 433 -12.13 -5.70 10.23
C THR A 433 -10.73 -5.23 10.66
N LEU A 434 -10.11 -4.34 9.89
CA LEU A 434 -8.83 -3.72 10.24
C LEU A 434 -8.93 -2.87 11.51
N THR A 435 -9.99 -2.08 11.63
CA THR A 435 -10.25 -1.26 12.82
C THR A 435 -10.42 -2.15 14.05
N ARG A 436 -11.22 -3.23 13.94
CA ARG A 436 -11.42 -4.19 15.02
C ARG A 436 -10.14 -4.96 15.38
N THR A 437 -9.31 -5.26 14.38
CA THR A 437 -8.01 -5.89 14.61
C THR A 437 -7.06 -4.94 15.33
N ALA A 438 -7.06 -3.65 14.96
CA ALA A 438 -6.31 -2.61 15.64
C ALA A 438 -6.75 -2.45 17.11
N GLU A 439 -8.06 -2.40 17.36
CA GLU A 439 -8.63 -2.34 18.72
C GLU A 439 -8.28 -3.58 19.55
N THR A 440 -8.32 -4.77 18.93
CA THR A 440 -7.93 -6.02 19.60
C THR A 440 -6.44 -6.01 19.94
N THR A 441 -5.61 -5.51 19.02
CA THR A 441 -4.15 -5.36 19.23
C THR A 441 -3.86 -4.34 20.34
N GLN A 442 -4.60 -3.23 20.35
CA GLN A 442 -4.52 -2.20 21.38
C GLN A 442 -4.91 -2.77 22.77
N SER A 443 -6.00 -3.55 22.79
CA SER A 443 -6.44 -4.26 24.02
C SER A 443 -5.41 -5.28 24.49
N LEU A 444 -4.79 -6.01 23.56
CA LEU A 444 -3.75 -6.98 23.87
C LEU A 444 -2.49 -6.29 24.41
N ALA A 445 -2.09 -5.18 23.80
CA ALA A 445 -0.98 -4.36 24.26
C ALA A 445 -1.21 -3.79 25.67
N SER A 446 -2.43 -3.33 25.93
CA SER A 446 -2.82 -2.85 27.27
C SER A 446 -2.82 -3.97 28.33
N ARG A 447 -3.20 -5.19 27.95
CA ARG A 447 -3.16 -6.36 28.85
C ARG A 447 -1.72 -6.81 29.12
N VAL A 448 -0.84 -6.75 28.13
CA VAL A 448 0.60 -7.04 28.28
C VAL A 448 1.26 -6.01 29.18
N SER A 449 0.92 -4.72 29.03
CA SER A 449 1.41 -3.67 29.93
C SER A 449 0.94 -3.87 31.37
N GLY A 450 -0.33 -4.27 31.56
CA GLY A 450 -0.89 -4.54 32.90
C GLY A 450 -0.32 -5.77 33.60
N THR A 451 0.16 -6.77 32.82
CA THR A 451 0.81 -7.96 33.39
C THR A 451 2.30 -7.70 33.69
N SER A 452 2.93 -6.73 33.04
CA SER A 452 4.30 -6.30 33.39
C SER A 452 4.36 -5.52 34.70
N ASP A 453 3.33 -4.74 35.01
CA ASP A 453 3.24 -4.02 36.30
C ASP A 453 2.95 -4.93 37.50
N GLN A 454 2.38 -6.12 37.27
CA GLN A 454 2.15 -7.12 38.32
C GLN A 454 3.36 -8.03 38.60
N ALA A 455 4.39 -7.98 37.75
CA ALA A 455 5.62 -8.76 37.93
C ALA A 455 6.73 -7.96 38.63
N THR A 456 6.48 -6.68 38.99
CA THR A 456 7.46 -5.80 39.63
C THR A 456 7.01 -5.26 41.00
N SER A 457 5.95 -5.84 41.56
CA SER A 457 5.56 -5.56 42.98
C SER A 457 5.70 -6.79 43.89
#